data_00fe895254ef7e9ca9fdf2429496e8fd
#
_entry.id   00fe895254ef7e9ca9fdf2429496e8fd
#
_cell.length_a   1.000
_cell.length_b   1.000
_cell.length_c   1.000
_cell.angle_alpha   90.00
_cell.angle_beta   90.00
_cell.angle_gamma   90.00
#
_symmetry.space_group_name_H-M   'P 1'
#
loop_
_entity.id
_entity.type
_entity.pdbx_description
1 polymer ?
#
loop_
_entity_poly.entity_id
_entity_poly.type
_entity_poly.pdbx_seq_one_letter_code
_entity_poly.pdbx_strand_id
1 'polypeptide(L)'
;MASLIIAFFSIAAFAEDARQFTCSGTMIEPSAMSPSPETVVLTLGPAQKVTLDLGKGVVNARRVSDNKIQLKFRTKDFEGEYFHYTGDLFLIYKSGHLMKLTCQRES
;
A
#
# COMPACT_ATOMS: atom_id res chain seq x y z
N MET A 1 33.17 20.98 -19.27
CA MET A 1 33.59 20.43 -18.08
C MET A 1 32.55 20.21 -17.02
N ALA A 2 31.73 21.11 -16.72
CA ALA A 2 30.82 20.97 -15.60
C ALA A 2 29.40 20.67 -16.01
N SER A 3 29.17 20.21 -17.18
CA SER A 3 27.83 20.09 -17.70
C SER A 3 27.14 18.81 -17.28
N LEU A 4 27.78 17.98 -16.55
CA LEU A 4 27.21 16.67 -16.24
C LEU A 4 26.16 16.69 -15.16
N ILE A 5 26.07 17.75 -14.43
CA ILE A 5 25.27 17.77 -13.24
C ILE A 5 23.77 17.80 -13.54
N ILE A 6 23.44 18.22 -14.71
CA ILE A 6 22.05 18.46 -15.05
C ILE A 6 21.18 17.22 -15.00
N ALA A 7 21.76 16.08 -15.25
CA ALA A 7 21.00 14.84 -15.34
C ALA A 7 20.30 14.45 -14.04
N PHE A 8 20.80 14.95 -12.93
CA PHE A 8 20.23 14.52 -11.65
C PHE A 8 18.84 15.06 -11.39
N PHE A 9 18.52 16.17 -11.96
CA PHE A 9 17.22 16.77 -11.65
C PHE A 9 16.05 15.96 -12.19
N SER A 10 16.26 15.30 -13.29
CA SER A 10 15.18 14.49 -13.86
C SER A 10 14.80 13.34 -12.93
N ILE A 11 15.79 12.75 -12.29
CA ILE A 11 15.55 11.63 -11.41
C ILE A 11 14.75 12.05 -10.19
N ALA A 12 15.06 13.21 -9.64
CA ALA A 12 14.36 13.70 -8.46
C ALA A 12 12.87 13.93 -8.74
N ALA A 13 12.56 14.39 -9.94
CA ALA A 13 11.17 14.65 -10.27
C ALA A 13 10.33 13.38 -10.28
N PHE A 14 10.89 12.27 -10.74
CA PHE A 14 10.14 11.02 -10.75
C PHE A 14 9.88 10.49 -9.35
N ALA A 15 10.80 10.71 -8.44
CA ALA A 15 10.64 10.20 -7.09
C ALA A 15 9.46 10.83 -6.38
N GLU A 16 9.05 12.02 -6.79
CA GLU A 16 7.93 12.70 -6.14
C GLU A 16 6.59 12.07 -6.45
N ASP A 17 6.50 11.27 -7.50
CA ASP A 17 5.24 10.65 -7.86
C ASP A 17 4.87 9.45 -7.02
N ALA A 18 5.84 8.89 -6.32
CA ALA A 18 5.59 7.74 -5.47
C ALA A 18 5.26 8.19 -4.05
N ARG A 19 4.23 7.58 -3.48
CA ARG A 19 3.84 7.83 -2.09
C ARG A 19 3.87 6.54 -1.32
N GLN A 20 4.46 6.59 -0.15
CA GLN A 20 4.64 5.41 0.68
C GLN A 20 3.98 5.61 2.04
N PHE A 21 3.26 4.60 2.47
CA PHE A 21 2.53 4.61 3.74
C PHE A 21 2.93 3.42 4.56
N THR A 22 3.15 3.64 5.85
CA THR A 22 3.33 2.55 6.80
C THR A 22 2.00 2.31 7.50
N CYS A 23 1.50 1.09 7.37
CA CYS A 23 0.18 0.73 7.87
C CYS A 23 0.34 -0.29 9.00
N SER A 24 -0.27 -0.02 10.13
CA SER A 24 -0.19 -0.88 11.31
C SER A 24 -1.58 -1.24 11.80
N GLY A 25 -1.73 -2.45 12.27
CA GLY A 25 -3.01 -2.91 12.77
C GLY A 25 -2.96 -4.37 13.14
N THR A 26 -4.02 -5.10 12.82
CA THR A 26 -4.14 -6.49 13.24
C THR A 26 -4.69 -7.36 12.12
N MET A 27 -4.32 -8.63 12.19
CA MET A 27 -4.90 -9.67 11.35
C MET A 27 -5.92 -10.44 12.18
N ILE A 28 -7.12 -10.57 11.63
CA ILE A 28 -8.21 -11.32 12.26
C ILE A 28 -8.41 -12.59 11.46
N GLU A 29 -8.29 -13.73 12.14
CA GLU A 29 -8.50 -15.02 11.53
C GLU A 29 -9.79 -15.63 12.05
N PRO A 30 -10.53 -16.35 11.19
CA PRO A 30 -11.82 -16.90 11.62
C PRO A 30 -11.71 -17.87 12.81
N SER A 31 -10.59 -18.59 12.91
CA SER A 31 -10.42 -19.59 13.96
C SER A 31 -9.55 -19.12 15.11
N ALA A 32 -9.00 -17.91 15.05
CA ALA A 32 -8.09 -17.44 16.08
C ALA A 32 -8.86 -16.76 17.20
N MET A 33 -8.38 -16.92 18.42
CA MET A 33 -9.03 -16.33 19.58
C MET A 33 -8.70 -14.86 19.77
N SER A 34 -7.57 -14.42 19.24
CA SER A 34 -7.18 -13.03 19.35
C SER A 34 -6.47 -12.59 18.07
N PRO A 35 -6.61 -11.29 17.70
CA PRO A 35 -5.93 -10.77 16.53
C PRO A 35 -4.42 -10.74 16.73
N SER A 36 -3.67 -10.88 15.64
CA SER A 36 -2.22 -10.76 15.68
C SER A 36 -1.80 -9.42 15.08
N PRO A 37 -0.76 -8.78 15.65
CA PRO A 37 -0.30 -7.49 15.12
C PRO A 37 0.38 -7.65 13.77
N GLU A 38 0.16 -6.67 12.89
CA GLU A 38 0.71 -6.70 11.54
C GLU A 38 1.16 -5.31 11.11
N THR A 39 2.15 -5.28 10.24
CA THR A 39 2.61 -4.04 9.64
C THR A 39 2.79 -4.27 8.15
N VAL A 40 2.26 -3.34 7.35
CA VAL A 40 2.30 -3.41 5.90
C VAL A 40 2.78 -2.07 5.37
N VAL A 41 3.63 -2.09 4.35
CA VAL A 41 4.02 -0.87 3.66
C VAL A 41 3.29 -0.82 2.34
N LEU A 42 2.46 0.19 2.18
CA LEU A 42 1.68 0.41 0.96
C LEU A 42 2.36 1.49 0.14
N THR A 43 2.66 1.19 -1.11
CA THR A 43 3.28 2.16 -2.02
C THR A 43 2.37 2.41 -3.20
N LEU A 44 2.05 3.69 -3.41
CA LEU A 44 1.28 4.14 -4.56
C LEU A 44 2.25 4.84 -5.51
N GLY A 45 2.61 4.16 -6.56
CA GLY A 45 3.60 4.65 -7.49
C GLY A 45 3.00 5.36 -8.68
N PRO A 46 3.86 5.83 -9.58
CA PRO A 46 3.41 6.45 -10.81
C PRO A 46 2.70 5.42 -11.68
N ALA A 47 1.93 5.88 -12.65
CA ALA A 47 1.17 5.01 -13.55
C ALA A 47 0.22 4.09 -12.80
N GLN A 48 -0.28 4.56 -11.64
CA GLN A 48 -1.30 3.87 -10.88
C GLN A 48 -0.86 2.51 -10.32
N LYS A 49 0.43 2.37 -10.12
CA LYS A 49 0.99 1.14 -9.60
C LYS A 49 0.77 1.04 -8.09
N VAL A 50 0.32 -0.12 -7.64
CA VAL A 50 0.08 -0.38 -6.22
C VAL A 50 0.94 -1.56 -5.80
N THR A 51 1.74 -1.39 -4.77
CA THR A 51 2.53 -2.49 -4.22
C THR A 51 2.38 -2.51 -2.71
N LEU A 52 2.49 -3.71 -2.15
CA LEU A 52 2.42 -3.91 -0.71
C LEU A 52 3.57 -4.77 -0.25
N ASP A 53 4.23 -4.33 0.80
CA ASP A 53 5.25 -5.15 1.46
C ASP A 53 4.61 -5.71 2.72
N LEU A 54 4.39 -7.02 2.72
CA LEU A 54 3.73 -7.72 3.81
C LEU A 54 4.71 -8.36 4.78
N GLY A 55 5.99 -8.03 4.65
CA GLY A 55 7.00 -8.62 5.51
C GLY A 55 7.61 -9.89 4.96
N LYS A 56 6.99 -10.48 3.97
CA LYS A 56 7.48 -11.70 3.32
C LYS A 56 7.89 -11.46 1.88
N GLY A 57 7.92 -10.22 1.47
CA GLY A 57 8.20 -9.84 0.10
C GLY A 57 7.19 -8.82 -0.39
N VAL A 58 7.46 -8.29 -1.56
CA VAL A 58 6.61 -7.25 -2.14
C VAL A 58 5.62 -7.90 -3.09
N VAL A 59 4.35 -7.51 -2.95
CA VAL A 59 3.27 -8.00 -3.78
C VAL A 59 2.78 -6.86 -4.66
N ASN A 60 2.64 -7.13 -5.95
CA ASN A 60 2.06 -6.16 -6.88
C ASN A 60 0.56 -6.38 -6.94
N ALA A 61 -0.19 -5.30 -6.82
CA ALA A 61 -1.64 -5.36 -6.86
C ALA A 61 -2.15 -4.65 -8.09
N ARG A 62 -3.29 -5.09 -8.56
CA ARG A 62 -3.95 -4.46 -9.70
C ARG A 62 -4.99 -3.48 -9.18
N ARG A 63 -4.91 -2.25 -9.66
CA ARG A 63 -5.91 -1.25 -9.30
C ARG A 63 -7.26 -1.64 -9.91
N VAL A 64 -8.29 -1.61 -9.09
CA VAL A 64 -9.65 -1.87 -9.54
C VAL A 64 -10.39 -0.57 -9.76
N SER A 65 -10.32 0.34 -8.79
CA SER A 65 -10.94 1.65 -8.91
C SER A 65 -10.28 2.62 -7.93
N ASP A 66 -10.35 3.90 -8.25
CA ASP A 66 -9.80 4.93 -7.39
C ASP A 66 -10.64 6.19 -7.55
N ASN A 67 -11.15 6.68 -6.44
CA ASN A 67 -11.87 7.96 -6.42
C ASN A 67 -11.40 8.74 -5.20
N LYS A 68 -12.06 9.86 -4.90
CA LYS A 68 -11.63 10.73 -3.82
C LYS A 68 -11.75 10.08 -2.44
N ILE A 69 -12.61 9.09 -2.33
CA ILE A 69 -12.89 8.46 -1.04
C ILE A 69 -12.07 7.20 -0.85
N GLN A 70 -11.96 6.38 -1.89
CA GLN A 70 -11.47 5.02 -1.73
C GLN A 70 -10.66 4.57 -2.93
N LEU A 71 -9.58 3.86 -2.64
CA LEU A 71 -8.80 3.12 -3.64
C LEU A 71 -9.05 1.64 -3.42
N LYS A 72 -9.46 0.94 -4.47
CA LYS A 72 -9.62 -0.51 -4.43
C LYS A 72 -8.58 -1.17 -5.31
N PHE A 73 -8.00 -2.24 -4.81
CA PHE A 73 -7.02 -3.01 -5.57
C PHE A 73 -7.18 -4.48 -5.25
N ARG A 74 -6.56 -5.32 -6.08
CA ARG A 74 -6.75 -6.76 -5.96
C ARG A 74 -5.48 -7.51 -6.28
N THR A 75 -5.22 -8.56 -5.51
CA THR A 75 -4.22 -9.57 -5.84
C THR A 75 -4.93 -10.92 -5.97
N LYS A 76 -4.18 -11.97 -6.26
CA LYS A 76 -4.79 -13.30 -6.35
C LYS A 76 -5.27 -13.81 -4.99
N ASP A 77 -4.73 -13.28 -3.90
CA ASP A 77 -5.02 -13.77 -2.56
C ASP A 77 -5.98 -12.91 -1.77
N PHE A 78 -6.07 -11.62 -2.11
CA PHE A 78 -6.91 -10.71 -1.32
C PHE A 78 -7.37 -9.52 -2.15
N GLU A 79 -8.37 -8.83 -1.62
CA GLU A 79 -8.79 -7.52 -2.10
C GLU A 79 -8.44 -6.48 -1.07
N GLY A 80 -7.98 -5.31 -1.53
CA GLY A 80 -7.61 -4.23 -0.66
C GLY A 80 -8.51 -3.01 -0.85
N GLU A 81 -8.77 -2.32 0.25
CA GLU A 81 -9.53 -1.07 0.25
C GLU A 81 -8.81 -0.07 1.13
N TYR A 82 -8.38 1.01 0.51
CA TYR A 82 -7.70 2.08 1.22
C TYR A 82 -8.55 3.34 1.17
N PHE A 83 -8.82 3.92 2.35
CA PHE A 83 -9.66 5.11 2.45
C PHE A 83 -8.79 6.35 2.61
N HIS A 84 -8.88 7.25 1.64
CA HIS A 84 -7.99 8.41 1.56
C HIS A 84 -8.09 9.35 2.75
N TYR A 85 -9.29 9.54 3.29
CA TYR A 85 -9.48 10.53 4.33
C TYR A 85 -9.09 10.03 5.72
N THR A 86 -9.33 8.77 5.99
CA THR A 86 -9.06 8.21 7.32
C THR A 86 -7.74 7.50 7.41
N GLY A 87 -7.20 7.05 6.27
CA GLY A 87 -6.00 6.23 6.27
C GLY A 87 -6.26 4.77 6.58
N ASP A 88 -7.52 4.36 6.66
CA ASP A 88 -7.83 2.97 6.95
C ASP A 88 -7.53 2.10 5.74
N LEU A 89 -6.95 0.93 6.00
CA LEU A 89 -6.64 -0.06 4.98
C LEU A 89 -7.18 -1.41 5.41
N PHE A 90 -7.96 -2.04 4.53
CA PHE A 90 -8.49 -3.37 4.76
C PHE A 90 -7.95 -4.31 3.70
N LEU A 91 -7.42 -5.45 4.12
CA LEU A 91 -7.04 -6.52 3.20
C LEU A 91 -7.93 -7.71 3.51
N ILE A 92 -8.80 -8.04 2.55
CA ILE A 92 -9.82 -9.06 2.71
C ILE A 92 -9.37 -10.29 1.94
N TYR A 93 -8.90 -11.30 2.66
CA TYR A 93 -8.33 -12.48 2.06
C TYR A 93 -9.41 -13.49 1.66
N LYS A 94 -9.15 -14.19 0.58
CA LYS A 94 -10.08 -15.23 0.13
C LYS A 94 -10.20 -16.38 1.13
N SER A 95 -9.21 -16.53 1.97
CA SER A 95 -9.22 -17.54 3.03
C SER A 95 -10.13 -17.20 4.20
N GLY A 96 -10.68 -15.98 4.20
CA GLY A 96 -11.53 -15.52 5.31
C GLY A 96 -10.79 -14.67 6.32
N HIS A 97 -9.49 -14.49 6.16
CA HIS A 97 -8.73 -13.59 7.02
C HIS A 97 -9.03 -12.14 6.66
N LEU A 98 -8.98 -11.27 7.65
CA LEU A 98 -9.16 -9.84 7.45
C LEU A 98 -8.04 -9.10 8.16
N MET A 99 -7.32 -8.26 7.40
CA MET A 99 -6.33 -7.38 7.99
C MET A 99 -6.93 -5.98 8.05
N LYS A 100 -6.93 -5.41 9.25
CA LYS A 100 -7.44 -4.06 9.47
C LYS A 100 -6.30 -3.19 9.97
N LEU A 101 -5.96 -2.17 9.19
CA LEU A 101 -4.77 -1.37 9.41
C LEU A 101 -5.12 0.11 9.32
N THR A 102 -4.28 0.93 9.94
CA THR A 102 -4.32 2.37 9.77
C THR A 102 -2.98 2.82 9.22
N CYS A 103 -3.01 3.59 8.16
CA CYS A 103 -1.82 3.99 7.42
C CYS A 103 -1.43 5.41 7.74
N GLN A 104 -0.11 5.65 7.83
CA GLN A 104 0.46 6.97 7.98
C GLN A 104 1.44 7.20 6.85
N ARG A 105 1.34 8.36 6.23
CA ARG A 105 2.23 8.70 5.14
C ARG A 105 3.63 8.94 5.67
N GLU A 106 4.60 8.34 5.02
CA GLU A 106 5.99 8.57 5.35
C GLU A 106 6.46 9.87 4.71
N SER A 107 7.15 10.67 5.49
CA SER A 107 7.62 11.97 5.03
C SER A 107 9.07 11.94 4.59
#